data_530db8f20a381e95405e171edff110f7
#
_entry.id   530db8f20a381e95405e171edff110f7
#
_cell.length_a   1.000
_cell.length_b   1.000
_cell.length_c   1.000
_cell.angle_alpha   90.00
_cell.angle_beta   90.00
_cell.angle_gamma   90.00
#
_symmetry.space_group_name_H-M   'P 1'
#
loop_
_entity.id
_entity.type
_entity.pdbx_description
1 polymer ?
#
loop_
_entity_poly.entity_id
_entity_poly.type
_entity_poly.pdbx_seq_one_letter_code
_entity_poly.pdbx_strand_id
1 'polypeptide(L)'
;MIKIVSTFILFSTIVFSDCRQMYLSFHYQEGAEVAFEMEEFLYGEDNCCDEYPISFCEEGTIYYEKEDYADLSNPENWDIISDNVALLRGDNQMLYNPIVENSYSYENGSPESTLWKGGATYSNNNFGGIGPYGNAGVLNIFYVPKFLPGSFGSIYSIPDDQYYDIYFTSWTSGGGTGWPGGGGNGSGGGGGGGVAYWRSGPVDVAPKISEIIDVPNDQGGRVYITIDRSTLDLEDHPSGLDIYTVQRLDSENWVMIGSFGAQYSEQYIFEATTLRDSSSQNFELSTFRIIAQNFVYNFTFESEVGSGYSLDNIAPSVPNGLIMTLNENNL
;
A
#
# COMPACT_ATOMS: atom_id res chain seq x y z
N MET A 1 -43.80 5.98 37.64
CA MET A 1 -44.14 5.59 36.27
C MET A 1 -42.99 6.14 35.38
N ILE A 2 -41.93 5.35 35.25
CA ILE A 2 -40.74 5.74 34.49
C ILE A 2 -40.98 5.27 33.04
N LYS A 3 -41.09 6.21 32.13
CA LYS A 3 -41.13 5.91 30.68
C LYS A 3 -39.71 5.58 30.22
N ILE A 4 -39.45 4.29 30.00
CA ILE A 4 -38.32 3.84 29.23
C ILE A 4 -38.65 4.20 27.79
N VAL A 5 -37.96 5.22 27.25
CA VAL A 5 -37.92 5.48 25.81
C VAL A 5 -36.91 4.51 25.25
N SER A 6 -37.41 3.39 24.75
CA SER A 6 -36.63 2.48 23.95
C SER A 6 -36.37 3.18 22.61
N THR A 7 -35.18 3.71 22.44
CA THR A 7 -34.72 4.16 21.12
C THR A 7 -34.44 2.90 20.32
N PHE A 8 -35.42 2.50 19.52
CA PHE A 8 -35.16 1.55 18.43
C PHE A 8 -34.25 2.25 17.45
N ILE A 9 -32.95 1.93 17.50
CA ILE A 9 -32.08 2.15 16.38
C ILE A 9 -32.55 1.14 15.33
N LEU A 10 -33.20 1.64 14.29
CA LEU A 10 -33.43 0.87 13.09
C LEU A 10 -32.04 0.59 12.50
N PHE A 11 -31.52 -0.60 12.74
CA PHE A 11 -30.55 -1.18 11.88
C PHE A 11 -31.25 -1.36 10.51
N SER A 12 -31.09 -0.40 9.63
CA SER A 12 -31.23 -0.69 8.23
C SER A 12 -30.11 -1.69 7.96
N THR A 13 -30.44 -2.94 7.77
CA THR A 13 -29.56 -3.88 7.09
C THR A 13 -29.28 -3.29 5.73
N ILE A 14 -28.20 -2.54 5.62
CA ILE A 14 -27.68 -2.10 4.34
C ILE A 14 -27.16 -3.40 3.73
N VAL A 15 -27.93 -3.98 2.84
CA VAL A 15 -27.46 -5.10 2.02
C VAL A 15 -26.48 -4.47 1.04
N PHE A 16 -25.20 -4.58 1.34
CA PHE A 16 -24.17 -4.20 0.41
C PHE A 16 -24.25 -5.16 -0.77
N SER A 17 -24.38 -4.62 -1.96
CA SER A 17 -24.51 -5.41 -3.18
C SER A 17 -23.15 -5.84 -3.76
N ASP A 18 -22.06 -5.30 -3.24
CA ASP A 18 -20.70 -5.69 -3.60
C ASP A 18 -19.70 -5.40 -2.44
N CYS A 19 -18.60 -6.11 -2.46
CA CYS A 19 -17.52 -6.01 -1.48
C CYS A 19 -16.90 -4.61 -1.42
N ARG A 20 -16.90 -3.87 -2.51
CA ARG A 20 -16.35 -2.53 -2.60
C ARG A 20 -17.14 -1.52 -1.76
N GLN A 21 -18.47 -1.54 -1.85
CA GLN A 21 -19.30 -0.66 -1.04
C GLN A 21 -19.14 -0.97 0.44
N MET A 22 -19.02 -2.24 0.79
CA MET A 22 -18.78 -2.69 2.16
C MET A 22 -17.43 -2.18 2.66
N TYR A 23 -16.36 -2.35 1.87
CA TYR A 23 -15.03 -1.85 2.18
C TYR A 23 -15.00 -0.33 2.39
N LEU A 24 -15.60 0.45 1.50
CA LEU A 24 -15.71 1.90 1.65
C LEU A 24 -16.50 2.31 2.88
N SER A 25 -17.50 1.50 3.29
CA SER A 25 -18.30 1.79 4.49
C SER A 25 -17.53 1.63 5.79
N PHE A 26 -16.59 0.67 5.88
CA PHE A 26 -15.73 0.51 7.06
C PHE A 26 -14.83 1.72 7.31
N HIS A 27 -14.49 2.48 6.28
CA HIS A 27 -13.75 3.73 6.44
C HIS A 27 -14.54 4.84 7.16
N TYR A 28 -15.85 4.69 7.33
CA TYR A 28 -16.74 5.72 7.85
C TYR A 28 -17.49 5.33 9.12
N GLN A 29 -17.32 4.10 9.63
CA GLN A 29 -18.03 3.63 10.82
C GLN A 29 -17.16 3.71 12.08
N GLU A 30 -17.77 4.10 13.19
CA GLU A 30 -17.14 4.17 14.50
C GLU A 30 -17.73 3.08 15.41
N GLY A 31 -16.87 2.27 16.08
CA GLY A 31 -17.26 1.43 17.20
C GLY A 31 -16.87 -0.05 17.16
N ALA A 32 -16.94 -0.71 18.32
CA ALA A 32 -16.50 -2.09 18.53
C ALA A 32 -17.34 -3.17 17.79
N GLU A 33 -18.55 -2.85 17.36
CA GLU A 33 -19.40 -3.77 16.59
C GLU A 33 -18.80 -4.05 15.20
N VAL A 34 -18.00 -3.11 14.68
CA VAL A 34 -17.36 -3.18 13.36
C VAL A 34 -16.25 -4.25 13.32
N ALA A 35 -15.67 -4.62 14.45
CA ALA A 35 -14.62 -5.65 14.49
C ALA A 35 -15.16 -7.04 14.12
N PHE A 36 -16.37 -7.37 14.57
CA PHE A 36 -17.05 -8.62 14.23
C PHE A 36 -17.49 -8.62 12.76
N GLU A 37 -18.01 -7.49 12.28
CA GLU A 37 -18.39 -7.33 10.88
C GLU A 37 -17.17 -7.42 9.94
N MET A 38 -15.99 -6.95 10.41
CA MET A 38 -14.76 -7.03 9.64
C MET A 38 -14.28 -8.49 9.49
N GLU A 39 -14.37 -9.29 10.55
CA GLU A 39 -14.02 -10.71 10.48
C GLU A 39 -14.96 -11.47 9.53
N GLU A 40 -16.26 -11.22 9.61
CA GLU A 40 -17.25 -11.80 8.70
C GLU A 40 -17.06 -11.32 7.27
N PHE A 41 -16.70 -10.06 7.07
CA PHE A 41 -16.36 -9.49 5.76
C PHE A 41 -15.13 -10.14 5.14
N LEU A 42 -14.06 -10.33 5.90
CA LEU A 42 -12.81 -10.89 5.38
C LEU A 42 -12.91 -12.40 5.14
N TYR A 43 -13.57 -13.12 6.04
CA TYR A 43 -13.51 -14.59 6.11
C TYR A 43 -14.89 -15.26 6.11
N GLY A 44 -15.97 -14.49 5.98
CA GLY A 44 -17.36 -14.99 5.95
C GLY A 44 -17.76 -15.67 4.63
N GLU A 45 -19.03 -16.00 4.50
CA GLU A 45 -19.56 -16.69 3.31
C GLU A 45 -19.38 -15.91 2.01
N ASP A 46 -19.38 -14.57 2.08
CA ASP A 46 -19.21 -13.68 0.91
C ASP A 46 -17.75 -13.46 0.52
N ASN A 47 -16.79 -13.81 1.38
CA ASN A 47 -15.33 -13.77 1.19
C ASN A 47 -14.84 -12.68 0.22
N CYS A 48 -14.97 -11.42 0.61
CA CYS A 48 -14.66 -10.28 -0.25
C CYS A 48 -13.19 -10.20 -0.68
N CYS A 49 -12.32 -11.00 -0.07
CA CYS A 49 -10.93 -11.11 -0.48
C CYS A 49 -10.74 -11.66 -1.90
N ASP A 50 -11.70 -12.43 -2.41
CA ASP A 50 -11.62 -12.97 -3.77
C ASP A 50 -11.94 -11.93 -4.86
N GLU A 51 -12.67 -10.86 -4.50
CA GLU A 51 -13.10 -9.84 -5.45
C GLU A 51 -12.26 -8.55 -5.41
N TYR A 52 -11.62 -8.28 -4.27
CA TYR A 52 -10.86 -7.05 -4.06
C TYR A 52 -9.50 -7.30 -3.42
N PRO A 53 -8.44 -6.68 -3.94
CA PRO A 53 -7.14 -6.65 -3.27
C PRO A 53 -7.24 -5.77 -2.02
N ILE A 54 -7.84 -6.31 -0.96
CA ILE A 54 -7.84 -5.67 0.35
C ILE A 54 -6.56 -6.12 1.04
N SER A 55 -5.77 -5.18 1.55
CA SER A 55 -4.50 -5.48 2.21
C SER A 55 -4.59 -6.50 3.34
N PHE A 56 -5.76 -6.63 3.96
CA PHE A 56 -6.02 -7.64 5.00
C PHE A 56 -6.36 -9.03 4.46
N CYS A 57 -6.47 -9.20 3.16
CA CYS A 57 -6.70 -10.49 2.49
C CYS A 57 -5.40 -11.14 2.04
N GLU A 58 -4.29 -10.44 2.14
CA GLU A 58 -2.98 -10.91 1.70
C GLU A 58 -2.23 -11.67 2.79
N GLU A 59 -1.22 -12.42 2.38
CA GLU A 59 -0.35 -13.16 3.28
C GLU A 59 0.31 -12.21 4.30
N GLY A 60 0.42 -12.66 5.54
CA GLY A 60 1.01 -11.87 6.63
C GLY A 60 0.03 -10.98 7.39
N THR A 61 -1.26 -11.04 7.07
CA THR A 61 -2.28 -10.39 7.92
C THR A 61 -2.37 -11.09 9.27
N ILE A 62 -2.35 -10.29 10.33
CA ILE A 62 -2.43 -10.78 11.71
C ILE A 62 -3.49 -10.03 12.49
N TYR A 63 -4.10 -10.72 13.45
CA TYR A 63 -4.80 -10.08 14.57
C TYR A 63 -3.84 -10.00 15.76
N TYR A 64 -3.58 -8.78 16.20
CA TYR A 64 -2.74 -8.53 17.37
C TYR A 64 -3.60 -8.04 18.52
N GLU A 65 -3.40 -8.62 19.71
CA GLU A 65 -4.06 -8.21 20.94
C GLU A 65 -3.04 -8.22 22.09
N LYS A 66 -3.02 -7.14 22.82
CA LYS A 66 -2.27 -7.01 24.07
C LYS A 66 -3.22 -6.64 25.22
N GLU A 67 -3.22 -7.45 26.24
CA GLU A 67 -4.03 -7.19 27.44
C GLU A 67 -3.53 -5.98 28.26
N ASP A 68 -4.42 -5.45 29.10
CA ASP A 68 -4.06 -4.45 30.09
C ASP A 68 -2.98 -5.00 31.05
N TYR A 69 -2.00 -4.18 31.37
CA TYR A 69 -0.91 -4.48 32.31
C TYR A 69 -0.03 -5.68 31.94
N ALA A 70 -0.04 -6.10 30.68
CA ALA A 70 0.85 -7.13 30.20
C ALA A 70 2.32 -6.71 30.36
N ASP A 71 3.19 -7.68 30.58
CA ASP A 71 4.63 -7.44 30.75
C ASP A 71 5.25 -6.85 29.47
N LEU A 72 5.62 -5.58 29.53
CA LEU A 72 6.19 -4.85 28.40
C LEU A 72 7.60 -5.34 27.99
N SER A 73 8.28 -6.06 28.87
CA SER A 73 9.59 -6.63 28.60
C SER A 73 9.55 -7.99 27.88
N ASN A 74 8.36 -8.60 27.83
CA ASN A 74 8.16 -9.88 27.13
C ASN A 74 7.87 -9.63 25.65
N PRO A 75 8.75 -10.06 24.72
CA PRO A 75 8.54 -9.89 23.29
C PRO A 75 7.28 -10.57 22.73
N GLU A 76 6.67 -11.51 23.44
CA GLU A 76 5.38 -12.10 23.06
C GLU A 76 4.23 -11.07 23.08
N ASN A 77 4.41 -9.98 23.80
CA ASN A 77 3.47 -8.85 23.87
C ASN A 77 3.78 -7.75 22.83
N TRP A 78 4.74 -8.00 21.93
CA TRP A 78 5.12 -7.05 20.88
C TRP A 78 4.53 -7.50 19.53
N ASP A 79 3.96 -6.58 18.76
CA ASP A 79 3.67 -6.82 17.36
C ASP A 79 4.96 -6.56 16.55
N ILE A 80 5.70 -7.61 16.26
CA ILE A 80 6.93 -7.53 15.48
C ILE A 80 6.56 -7.42 14.00
N ILE A 81 6.84 -6.26 13.40
CA ILE A 81 6.59 -5.97 11.99
C ILE A 81 7.77 -6.41 11.13
N SER A 82 8.98 -6.08 11.58
CA SER A 82 10.26 -6.41 10.92
C SER A 82 11.37 -6.50 11.95
N ASP A 83 12.60 -6.72 11.49
CA ASP A 83 13.79 -6.68 12.37
C ASP A 83 14.04 -5.27 12.95
N ASN A 84 13.45 -4.22 12.36
CA ASN A 84 13.69 -2.83 12.72
C ASN A 84 12.51 -2.19 13.45
N VAL A 85 11.31 -2.71 13.27
CA VAL A 85 10.06 -2.11 13.75
C VAL A 85 9.20 -3.14 14.46
N ALA A 86 8.81 -2.82 15.68
CA ALA A 86 7.74 -3.48 16.40
C ALA A 86 6.81 -2.43 17.03
N LEU A 87 5.58 -2.82 17.32
CA LEU A 87 4.62 -1.96 17.99
C LEU A 87 4.32 -2.52 19.39
N LEU A 88 4.38 -1.64 20.37
CA LEU A 88 4.00 -1.94 21.75
C LEU A 88 3.31 -0.73 22.36
N ARG A 89 2.21 -0.98 23.07
CA ARG A 89 1.55 0.04 23.85
C ARG A 89 1.87 -0.12 25.34
N GLY A 90 2.47 0.91 25.94
CA GLY A 90 2.67 0.97 27.38
C GLY A 90 1.43 1.40 28.15
N ASP A 91 1.44 1.20 29.46
CA ASP A 91 0.36 1.62 30.34
C ASP A 91 0.21 3.13 30.32
N ASN A 92 -0.99 3.61 30.05
CA ASN A 92 -1.29 5.04 29.87
C ASN A 92 -0.50 5.74 28.75
N GLN A 93 0.01 5.00 27.80
CA GLN A 93 0.83 5.53 26.70
C GLN A 93 0.20 5.27 25.34
N MET A 94 0.77 5.89 24.32
CA MET A 94 0.57 5.55 22.93
C MET A 94 1.44 4.36 22.53
N LEU A 95 1.41 3.99 21.25
CA LEU A 95 2.31 3.01 20.69
C LEU A 95 3.72 3.58 20.56
N TYR A 96 4.72 2.72 20.77
CA TYR A 96 6.14 3.00 20.57
C TYR A 96 6.84 1.75 19.98
N ASN A 97 8.05 1.93 19.48
CA ASN A 97 8.84 0.83 18.91
C ASN A 97 9.78 0.24 19.97
N PRO A 98 9.44 -0.88 20.63
CA PRO A 98 10.23 -1.43 21.73
C PRO A 98 11.61 -1.95 21.32
N ILE A 99 11.92 -2.06 20.03
CA ILE A 99 13.26 -2.45 19.55
C ILE A 99 14.27 -1.33 19.83
N VAL A 100 13.84 -0.07 19.69
CA VAL A 100 14.73 1.11 19.80
C VAL A 100 14.31 2.10 20.88
N GLU A 101 13.10 1.97 21.42
CA GLU A 101 12.55 2.83 22.47
C GLU A 101 12.23 2.03 23.73
N ASN A 102 12.37 2.67 24.90
CA ASN A 102 11.97 2.05 26.19
C ASN A 102 10.53 2.43 26.62
N SER A 103 9.97 3.46 25.99
CA SER A 103 8.63 3.97 26.26
C SER A 103 8.24 4.97 25.18
N TYR A 104 6.94 5.26 25.08
CA TYR A 104 6.43 6.30 24.21
C TYR A 104 7.07 7.67 24.47
N SER A 105 7.51 8.34 23.42
CA SER A 105 8.03 9.70 23.44
C SER A 105 7.03 10.70 22.90
N TYR A 106 6.62 11.67 23.70
CA TYR A 106 5.75 12.77 23.25
C TYR A 106 6.45 13.70 22.23
N GLU A 107 7.78 13.73 22.23
CA GLU A 107 8.53 14.54 21.27
C GLU A 107 8.55 13.91 19.87
N ASN A 108 8.61 12.59 19.81
CA ASN A 108 8.63 11.86 18.54
C ASN A 108 7.22 11.65 17.97
N GLY A 109 6.22 11.48 18.84
CA GLY A 109 4.82 11.33 18.43
C GLY A 109 4.45 9.98 17.85
N SER A 110 5.24 9.43 16.94
CA SER A 110 5.12 8.08 16.38
C SER A 110 6.09 7.11 17.04
N PRO A 111 5.84 5.79 16.99
CA PRO A 111 6.87 4.80 17.18
C PRO A 111 8.10 5.14 16.33
N GLU A 112 9.29 5.14 16.92
CA GLU A 112 10.52 5.51 16.19
C GLU A 112 10.69 4.66 14.94
N SER A 113 11.20 5.26 13.88
CA SER A 113 11.38 4.65 12.55
C SER A 113 10.07 4.43 11.78
N THR A 114 8.95 5.01 12.20
CA THR A 114 7.67 4.91 11.50
C THR A 114 7.03 6.27 11.22
N LEU A 115 6.25 6.32 10.13
CA LEU A 115 5.31 7.41 9.86
C LEU A 115 3.90 6.83 9.74
N TRP A 116 2.90 7.62 10.10
CA TRP A 116 1.51 7.19 10.20
C TRP A 116 0.58 8.09 9.42
N LYS A 117 -0.49 7.50 8.91
CA LYS A 117 -1.55 8.21 8.18
C LYS A 117 -2.91 7.65 8.60
N GLY A 118 -3.95 8.50 8.61
CA GLY A 118 -5.34 8.05 8.71
C GLY A 118 -5.79 7.41 7.40
N GLY A 119 -6.60 6.34 7.50
CA GLY A 119 -7.04 5.54 6.37
C GLY A 119 -5.99 4.55 5.86
N ALA A 120 -6.41 3.61 5.03
CA ALA A 120 -5.54 2.62 4.44
C ALA A 120 -4.47 3.26 3.53
N THR A 121 -3.42 2.52 3.21
CA THR A 121 -2.28 2.98 2.39
C THR A 121 -2.74 3.64 1.10
N TYR A 122 -3.72 3.04 0.44
CA TYR A 122 -4.32 3.51 -0.81
C TYR A 122 -5.52 4.46 -0.61
N SER A 123 -5.91 4.83 0.61
CA SER A 123 -7.01 5.75 0.83
C SER A 123 -6.54 7.20 0.94
N ASN A 124 -7.31 8.09 0.32
CA ASN A 124 -7.18 9.52 0.55
C ASN A 124 -8.04 9.90 1.75
N ASN A 125 -7.51 9.82 2.95
CA ASN A 125 -8.31 10.14 4.10
C ASN A 125 -8.15 11.59 4.52
N ASN A 126 -9.13 12.41 4.10
CA ASN A 126 -9.34 13.76 4.61
C ASN A 126 -10.20 13.79 5.89
N PHE A 127 -10.50 12.64 6.49
CA PHE A 127 -11.26 12.57 7.73
C PHE A 127 -10.40 12.89 8.94
N GLY A 128 -10.31 14.16 9.27
CA GLY A 128 -9.67 14.66 10.49
C GLY A 128 -8.18 14.33 10.60
N GLY A 129 -7.69 13.49 9.72
CA GLY A 129 -6.32 13.11 9.57
C GLY A 129 -5.65 14.04 8.59
N ILE A 130 -4.72 14.64 9.02
CA ILE A 130 -3.82 15.55 8.43
C ILE A 130 -3.05 14.82 7.34
N GLY A 131 -3.34 15.07 6.08
CA GLY A 131 -2.39 14.95 4.98
C GLY A 131 -1.52 13.68 4.91
N PRO A 132 -0.33 13.80 4.32
CA PRO A 132 0.57 12.67 4.10
C PRO A 132 1.05 12.03 5.41
N TYR A 133 1.69 10.86 5.29
CA TYR A 133 2.36 10.21 6.43
C TYR A 133 3.13 11.20 7.29
N GLY A 134 2.90 11.15 8.60
CA GLY A 134 3.49 12.06 9.57
C GLY A 134 3.87 11.37 10.88
N ASN A 135 4.51 12.09 11.76
CA ASN A 135 5.09 11.56 13.00
C ASN A 135 4.21 11.73 14.24
N ALA A 136 2.90 11.83 14.10
CA ALA A 136 1.98 11.90 15.25
C ALA A 136 1.39 10.53 15.64
N GLY A 137 1.87 9.44 15.05
CA GLY A 137 1.44 8.07 15.38
C GLY A 137 -0.07 7.90 15.22
N VAL A 138 -0.70 7.25 16.19
CA VAL A 138 -2.14 7.02 16.18
C VAL A 138 -2.99 8.30 16.14
N LEU A 139 -2.42 9.46 16.51
CA LEU A 139 -3.12 10.73 16.39
C LEU A 139 -3.30 11.18 14.94
N ASN A 140 -2.50 10.66 14.02
CA ASN A 140 -2.70 10.87 12.60
C ASN A 140 -3.85 10.01 12.03
N ILE A 141 -4.21 8.92 12.71
CA ILE A 141 -5.37 8.11 12.35
C ILE A 141 -6.64 8.75 12.90
N PHE A 142 -6.63 9.02 14.19
CA PHE A 142 -7.76 9.64 14.89
C PHE A 142 -7.25 10.57 15.97
N TYR A 143 -7.70 11.82 15.93
CA TYR A 143 -7.26 12.88 16.85
C TYR A 143 -7.40 12.53 18.33
N VAL A 144 -8.33 11.63 18.65
CA VAL A 144 -8.62 11.23 20.03
C VAL A 144 -8.50 9.71 20.15
N PRO A 145 -7.47 9.16 20.82
CA PRO A 145 -7.19 7.72 20.83
C PRO A 145 -8.34 6.82 21.30
N LYS A 146 -9.22 7.31 22.19
CA LYS A 146 -10.38 6.51 22.64
C LYS A 146 -11.40 6.22 21.54
N PHE A 147 -11.30 6.89 20.40
CA PHE A 147 -12.15 6.67 19.23
C PHE A 147 -11.42 5.90 18.11
N LEU A 148 -10.23 5.38 18.40
CA LEU A 148 -9.50 4.53 17.46
C LEU A 148 -10.24 3.24 17.09
N PRO A 149 -10.95 2.55 18.02
CA PRO A 149 -11.71 1.37 17.62
C PRO A 149 -12.69 1.70 16.48
N GLY A 150 -12.66 0.89 15.40
CA GLY A 150 -13.39 1.14 14.17
C GLY A 150 -12.64 2.02 13.16
N SER A 151 -11.41 2.44 13.45
CA SER A 151 -10.64 3.33 12.56
C SER A 151 -9.56 2.58 11.79
N PHE A 152 -9.44 2.93 10.51
CA PHE A 152 -8.34 2.52 9.65
C PHE A 152 -7.18 3.51 9.72
N GLY A 153 -5.98 2.96 9.63
CA GLY A 153 -4.77 3.72 9.45
C GLY A 153 -3.78 2.97 8.60
N SER A 154 -2.69 3.61 8.29
CA SER A 154 -1.54 2.96 7.65
C SER A 154 -0.24 3.44 8.26
N ILE A 155 0.75 2.57 8.18
CA ILE A 155 2.07 2.71 8.76
C ILE A 155 3.08 2.61 7.62
N TYR A 156 4.03 3.52 7.58
CA TYR A 156 5.22 3.42 6.75
C TYR A 156 6.42 3.14 7.65
N SER A 157 7.06 1.98 7.44
CA SER A 157 8.34 1.65 8.04
C SER A 157 9.46 2.28 7.25
N ILE A 158 10.14 3.27 7.84
CA ILE A 158 11.22 4.01 7.15
C ILE A 158 12.41 3.11 6.81
N PRO A 159 12.92 2.27 7.73
CA PRO A 159 14.11 1.47 7.44
C PRO A 159 13.86 0.33 6.45
N ASP A 160 12.60 -0.14 6.36
CA ASP A 160 12.25 -1.27 5.51
C ASP A 160 11.66 -0.84 4.16
N ASP A 161 11.34 0.46 4.01
CA ASP A 161 10.61 1.04 2.87
C ASP A 161 9.32 0.27 2.56
N GLN A 162 8.54 -0.05 3.62
CA GLN A 162 7.35 -0.88 3.54
C GLN A 162 6.14 -0.19 4.15
N TYR A 163 4.97 -0.45 3.57
CA TYR A 163 3.69 0.05 4.02
C TYR A 163 2.87 -1.07 4.63
N TYR A 164 2.08 -0.75 5.66
CA TYR A 164 1.18 -1.68 6.34
C TYR A 164 -0.13 -0.96 6.64
N ASP A 165 -1.24 -1.63 6.44
CA ASP A 165 -2.53 -1.15 6.88
C ASP A 165 -2.86 -1.67 8.27
N ILE A 166 -3.59 -0.90 9.05
CA ILE A 166 -4.00 -1.23 10.43
C ILE A 166 -5.45 -0.84 10.64
N TYR A 167 -6.19 -1.73 11.29
CA TYR A 167 -7.59 -1.49 11.69
C TYR A 167 -7.75 -1.77 13.16
N PHE A 168 -8.02 -0.73 13.95
CA PHE A 168 -8.15 -0.84 15.39
C PHE A 168 -9.49 -1.40 15.80
N THR A 169 -9.49 -2.46 16.61
CA THR A 169 -10.69 -3.09 17.17
C THR A 169 -10.88 -2.77 18.65
N SER A 170 -9.80 -2.50 19.38
CA SER A 170 -9.84 -2.15 20.80
C SER A 170 -8.76 -1.15 21.19
N TRP A 171 -9.11 -0.26 22.11
CA TRP A 171 -8.17 0.65 22.74
C TRP A 171 -8.66 0.97 24.15
N THR A 172 -8.02 0.40 25.16
CA THR A 172 -8.42 0.66 26.54
C THR A 172 -8.08 2.09 26.95
N SER A 173 -9.02 2.80 27.51
CA SER A 173 -8.83 4.14 28.03
C SER A 173 -9.03 4.16 29.53
N GLY A 174 -8.18 4.90 30.25
CA GLY A 174 -8.35 5.10 31.67
C GLY A 174 -9.73 5.73 32.02
N GLY A 175 -10.37 5.22 33.03
CA GLY A 175 -11.72 5.62 33.45
C GLY A 175 -11.82 7.03 34.04
N GLY A 176 -11.34 8.05 33.38
CA GLY A 176 -11.53 9.46 33.72
C GLY A 176 -12.66 10.06 32.91
N THR A 177 -13.68 10.63 33.58
CA THR A 177 -14.72 11.46 32.97
C THR A 177 -14.18 12.84 32.57
N GLY A 178 -13.06 12.87 31.85
CA GLY A 178 -12.40 14.10 31.46
C GLY A 178 -11.94 14.00 30.01
N TRP A 179 -11.70 15.12 29.43
CA TRP A 179 -11.14 15.27 28.10
C TRP A 179 -10.05 14.24 27.83
N PRO A 180 -9.93 13.69 26.62
CA PRO A 180 -8.81 12.83 26.24
C PRO A 180 -7.50 13.62 26.41
N GLY A 181 -6.63 13.15 27.31
CA GLY A 181 -5.40 13.86 27.68
C GLY A 181 -5.56 14.84 28.82
N GLY A 182 -6.78 15.11 29.31
CA GLY A 182 -7.03 15.91 30.52
C GLY A 182 -6.99 15.00 31.74
N GLY A 183 -5.95 15.13 32.57
CA GLY A 183 -5.93 14.58 33.90
C GLY A 183 -7.09 15.14 34.71
N GLY A 184 -8.21 14.41 34.73
CA GLY A 184 -9.22 14.67 35.72
C GLY A 184 -8.60 14.37 37.08
N ASN A 185 -8.78 15.29 38.08
CA ASN A 185 -8.42 15.08 39.47
C ASN A 185 -9.25 13.97 40.15
N GLY A 186 -9.51 12.89 39.44
CA GLY A 186 -10.10 11.69 39.97
C GLY A 186 -9.03 10.61 40.02
N SER A 187 -8.88 9.96 41.13
CA SER A 187 -8.17 8.73 41.37
C SER A 187 -8.75 7.58 40.52
N GLY A 188 -8.88 7.80 39.23
CA GLY A 188 -9.25 6.79 38.24
C GLY A 188 -7.98 6.28 37.60
N GLY A 189 -7.71 5.01 37.77
CA GLY A 189 -6.55 4.36 37.18
C GLY A 189 -6.48 4.65 35.68
N GLY A 190 -5.30 4.95 35.22
CA GLY A 190 -5.02 5.08 33.80
C GLY A 190 -5.33 3.77 33.07
N GLY A 191 -5.51 3.84 31.75
CA GLY A 191 -5.71 2.64 30.94
C GLY A 191 -4.52 1.70 31.08
N GLY A 192 -4.80 0.42 31.20
CA GLY A 192 -3.78 -0.62 31.36
C GLY A 192 -2.94 -0.92 30.12
N GLY A 193 -3.09 -0.10 29.08
CA GLY A 193 -2.30 -0.23 27.86
C GLY A 193 -2.75 -1.35 26.92
N GLY A 194 -3.97 -1.90 27.13
CA GLY A 194 -4.57 -2.87 26.25
C GLY A 194 -4.92 -2.26 24.88
N VAL A 195 -4.64 -3.01 23.84
CA VAL A 195 -4.92 -2.62 22.44
C VAL A 195 -5.13 -3.87 21.61
N ALA A 196 -6.04 -3.78 20.64
CA ALA A 196 -6.19 -4.83 19.65
C ALA A 196 -6.46 -4.21 18.27
N TYR A 197 -5.95 -4.86 17.24
CA TYR A 197 -6.11 -4.44 15.86
C TYR A 197 -5.79 -5.56 14.89
N TRP A 198 -6.32 -5.45 13.67
CA TRP A 198 -5.82 -6.15 12.51
C TRP A 198 -4.69 -5.35 11.87
N ARG A 199 -3.63 -6.03 11.46
CA ARG A 199 -2.56 -5.45 10.65
C ARG A 199 -2.30 -6.33 9.44
N SER A 200 -2.21 -5.70 8.26
CA SER A 200 -1.88 -6.39 7.02
C SER A 200 -0.42 -6.88 7.03
N GLY A 201 -0.09 -7.79 6.13
CA GLY A 201 1.26 -7.95 5.64
C GLY A 201 1.76 -6.67 4.95
N PRO A 202 2.96 -6.67 4.38
CA PRO A 202 3.46 -5.56 3.60
C PRO A 202 2.52 -5.24 2.43
N VAL A 203 2.07 -4.00 2.33
CA VAL A 203 1.21 -3.53 1.22
C VAL A 203 2.09 -3.09 0.07
N ASP A 204 2.02 -3.83 -1.02
CA ASP A 204 2.74 -3.49 -2.23
C ASP A 204 1.92 -2.47 -3.03
N VAL A 205 2.40 -1.24 -3.03
CA VAL A 205 1.75 -0.13 -3.74
C VAL A 205 2.43 0.18 -5.08
N ALA A 206 3.60 -0.39 -5.33
CA ALA A 206 4.34 -0.18 -6.55
C ALA A 206 3.69 -0.93 -7.73
N PRO A 207 3.78 -0.40 -8.95
CA PRO A 207 3.47 -1.19 -10.13
C PRO A 207 4.50 -2.30 -10.31
N LYS A 208 4.15 -3.38 -11.01
CA LYS A 208 5.06 -4.49 -11.29
C LYS A 208 5.28 -4.65 -12.78
N ILE A 209 6.51 -4.94 -13.18
CA ILE A 209 6.80 -5.43 -14.53
C ILE A 209 6.59 -6.94 -14.50
N SER A 210 5.49 -7.42 -15.08
CA SER A 210 5.16 -8.84 -15.10
C SER A 210 5.80 -9.57 -16.27
N GLU A 211 6.02 -8.88 -17.41
CA GLU A 211 6.64 -9.48 -18.59
C GLU A 211 7.30 -8.43 -19.48
N ILE A 212 8.40 -8.80 -20.15
CA ILE A 212 9.00 -8.02 -21.23
C ILE A 212 9.29 -8.97 -22.39
N ILE A 213 8.62 -8.74 -23.52
CA ILE A 213 8.72 -9.58 -24.71
C ILE A 213 9.08 -8.76 -25.95
N ASP A 214 9.75 -9.38 -26.88
CA ASP A 214 10.06 -8.82 -28.21
C ASP A 214 8.76 -8.47 -28.97
N VAL A 215 8.78 -7.37 -29.72
CA VAL A 215 7.69 -7.03 -30.63
C VAL A 215 7.77 -7.93 -31.86
N PRO A 216 6.77 -8.81 -32.09
CA PRO A 216 6.85 -9.79 -33.15
C PRO A 216 6.71 -9.15 -34.54
N ASN A 217 7.41 -9.70 -35.55
CA ASN A 217 7.36 -9.28 -36.96
C ASN A 217 7.76 -7.82 -37.16
N ASP A 218 8.78 -7.38 -36.48
CA ASP A 218 9.37 -6.05 -36.66
C ASP A 218 10.87 -6.11 -37.02
N GLN A 219 11.47 -4.96 -37.19
CA GLN A 219 12.90 -4.83 -37.49
C GLN A 219 13.74 -4.61 -36.23
N GLY A 220 13.24 -5.04 -35.07
CA GLY A 220 13.89 -4.90 -33.78
C GLY A 220 13.76 -3.50 -33.19
N GLY A 221 14.49 -3.27 -32.11
CA GLY A 221 14.54 -2.00 -31.39
C GLY A 221 13.37 -1.77 -30.47
N ARG A 222 12.46 -2.75 -30.29
CA ARG A 222 11.24 -2.57 -29.48
C ARG A 222 10.88 -3.83 -28.71
N VAL A 223 10.27 -3.60 -27.53
CA VAL A 223 9.69 -4.63 -26.68
C VAL A 223 8.32 -4.19 -26.18
N TYR A 224 7.45 -5.13 -25.91
CA TYR A 224 6.26 -4.91 -25.08
C TYR A 224 6.60 -5.17 -23.62
N ILE A 225 6.27 -4.20 -22.77
CA ILE A 225 6.35 -4.32 -21.32
C ILE A 225 4.92 -4.48 -20.81
N THR A 226 4.61 -5.63 -20.20
CA THR A 226 3.36 -5.83 -19.47
C THR A 226 3.56 -5.37 -18.03
N ILE A 227 2.66 -4.49 -17.59
CA ILE A 227 2.75 -3.79 -16.31
C ILE A 227 1.49 -4.13 -15.52
N ASP A 228 1.62 -4.80 -14.40
CA ASP A 228 0.55 -4.92 -13.41
C ASP A 228 0.43 -3.57 -12.70
N ARG A 229 -0.80 -3.10 -12.56
CA ARG A 229 -1.07 -1.79 -11.99
C ARG A 229 -0.58 -1.67 -10.55
N SER A 230 -0.35 -0.44 -10.11
CA SER A 230 -0.30 -0.12 -8.69
C SER A 230 -1.65 -0.40 -8.02
N THR A 231 -1.66 -0.82 -6.77
CA THR A 231 -2.90 -0.96 -5.97
C THR A 231 -3.64 0.36 -5.78
N LEU A 232 -3.00 1.50 -6.04
CA LEU A 232 -3.61 2.82 -6.01
C LEU A 232 -4.35 3.21 -7.30
N ASP A 233 -4.24 2.42 -8.36
CA ASP A 233 -4.89 2.65 -9.65
C ASP A 233 -6.28 1.99 -9.67
N LEU A 234 -7.19 2.53 -8.87
CA LEU A 234 -8.57 2.07 -8.74
C LEU A 234 -9.53 3.18 -9.17
N GLU A 235 -10.60 2.79 -9.88
CA GLU A 235 -11.75 3.67 -10.14
C GLU A 235 -12.31 4.16 -8.81
N ASP A 236 -12.80 5.36 -8.69
CA ASP A 236 -13.33 5.96 -7.46
C ASP A 236 -12.31 6.11 -6.30
N HIS A 237 -11.03 5.90 -6.55
CA HIS A 237 -10.03 6.17 -5.54
C HIS A 237 -9.78 7.68 -5.47
N PRO A 238 -10.12 8.36 -4.36
CA PRO A 238 -10.06 9.83 -4.27
C PRO A 238 -8.65 10.40 -4.36
N SER A 239 -7.63 9.59 -4.14
CA SER A 239 -6.22 9.91 -4.34
C SER A 239 -5.57 9.07 -5.42
N GLY A 240 -6.37 8.68 -6.42
CA GLY A 240 -5.92 7.80 -7.50
C GLY A 240 -4.62 8.24 -8.13
N LEU A 241 -3.95 7.30 -8.77
CA LEU A 241 -2.78 7.60 -9.56
C LEU A 241 -3.15 8.45 -10.76
N ASP A 242 -2.27 9.40 -11.09
CA ASP A 242 -2.44 10.24 -12.28
C ASP A 242 -1.77 9.60 -13.50
N ILE A 243 -0.55 9.08 -13.32
CA ILE A 243 0.31 8.70 -14.44
C ILE A 243 1.30 7.60 -14.07
N TYR A 244 1.62 6.78 -15.06
CA TYR A 244 2.77 5.89 -15.09
C TYR A 244 3.84 6.45 -16.02
N THR A 245 5.07 6.47 -15.56
CA THR A 245 6.25 6.86 -16.33
C THR A 245 7.14 5.66 -16.54
N VAL A 246 7.47 5.35 -17.79
CA VAL A 246 8.38 4.26 -18.15
C VAL A 246 9.78 4.83 -18.36
N GLN A 247 10.75 4.28 -17.63
CA GLN A 247 12.15 4.65 -17.73
C GLN A 247 12.99 3.47 -18.18
N ARG A 248 14.01 3.76 -18.98
CA ARG A 248 15.04 2.81 -19.42
C ARG A 248 16.37 3.23 -18.84
N LEU A 249 17.18 2.26 -18.46
CA LEU A 249 18.54 2.49 -17.99
C LEU A 249 19.50 2.62 -19.17
N ASP A 250 19.93 3.83 -19.47
CA ASP A 250 20.90 4.15 -20.54
C ASP A 250 22.27 4.38 -19.88
N SER A 251 23.14 3.39 -19.94
CA SER A 251 24.41 3.33 -19.20
C SER A 251 24.16 3.35 -17.67
N GLU A 252 24.33 4.48 -17.01
CA GLU A 252 24.13 4.64 -15.56
C GLU A 252 22.95 5.57 -15.23
N ASN A 253 22.21 6.04 -16.24
CA ASN A 253 21.15 7.01 -16.05
C ASN A 253 19.78 6.46 -16.44
N TRP A 254 18.80 6.72 -15.60
CA TRP A 254 17.41 6.46 -15.93
C TRP A 254 16.87 7.54 -16.85
N VAL A 255 16.43 7.14 -18.04
CA VAL A 255 15.89 8.01 -19.08
C VAL A 255 14.40 7.72 -19.25
N MET A 256 13.58 8.73 -19.11
CA MET A 256 12.15 8.62 -19.42
C MET A 256 11.97 8.35 -20.92
N ILE A 257 11.31 7.23 -21.25
CA ILE A 257 11.03 6.84 -22.65
C ILE A 257 9.55 6.97 -23.01
N GLY A 258 8.69 7.18 -22.02
CA GLY A 258 7.29 7.48 -22.24
C GLY A 258 6.49 7.49 -20.94
N SER A 259 5.22 7.83 -21.08
CA SER A 259 4.27 7.85 -19.97
C SER A 259 2.85 7.63 -20.47
N PHE A 260 1.96 7.16 -19.60
CA PHE A 260 0.54 6.99 -19.87
C PHE A 260 -0.26 7.23 -18.59
N GLY A 261 -1.52 7.68 -18.75
CA GLY A 261 -2.41 7.92 -17.62
C GLY A 261 -2.88 6.62 -16.97
N ALA A 262 -3.10 6.65 -15.66
CA ALA A 262 -3.79 5.59 -14.95
C ALA A 262 -5.25 5.52 -15.43
N GLN A 263 -5.76 4.33 -15.74
CA GLN A 263 -7.08 4.09 -16.33
C GLN A 263 -7.82 2.94 -15.64
N TYR A 264 -7.41 2.57 -14.42
CA TYR A 264 -8.04 1.53 -13.60
C TYR A 264 -7.98 0.12 -14.21
N SER A 265 -7.09 -0.07 -15.19
CA SER A 265 -6.89 -1.38 -15.83
C SER A 265 -5.97 -2.24 -14.96
N GLU A 266 -6.30 -3.53 -14.80
CA GLU A 266 -5.46 -4.43 -14.01
C GLU A 266 -4.05 -4.56 -14.60
N GLN A 267 -3.96 -4.48 -15.93
CA GLN A 267 -2.70 -4.55 -16.66
C GLN A 267 -2.65 -3.50 -17.75
N TYR A 268 -1.44 -3.03 -18.02
CA TYR A 268 -1.11 -2.15 -19.13
C TYR A 268 -0.03 -2.79 -19.99
N ILE A 269 -0.07 -2.53 -21.29
CA ILE A 269 0.98 -2.91 -22.21
C ILE A 269 1.59 -1.63 -22.78
N PHE A 270 2.89 -1.46 -22.59
CA PHE A 270 3.65 -0.33 -23.11
C PHE A 270 4.69 -0.81 -24.13
N GLU A 271 4.67 -0.22 -25.35
CA GLU A 271 5.70 -0.46 -26.34
C GLU A 271 6.92 0.43 -26.03
N ALA A 272 8.02 -0.19 -25.65
CA ALA A 272 9.26 0.46 -25.26
C ALA A 272 10.35 0.27 -26.30
N THR A 273 11.19 1.28 -26.49
CA THR A 273 12.39 1.15 -27.34
C THR A 273 13.54 0.56 -26.55
N THR A 274 14.29 -0.34 -27.19
CA THR A 274 15.54 -0.90 -26.66
C THR A 274 16.74 -0.09 -27.13
N LEU A 275 17.91 -0.30 -26.53
CA LEU A 275 19.15 0.34 -26.95
C LEU A 275 19.79 -0.37 -28.15
N ARG A 276 19.65 -1.67 -28.19
CA ARG A 276 20.22 -2.55 -29.22
C ARG A 276 19.41 -3.82 -29.32
N ASP A 277 19.48 -4.45 -30.51
CA ASP A 277 18.89 -5.77 -30.71
C ASP A 277 19.82 -6.86 -30.25
N SER A 278 19.26 -7.89 -29.70
CA SER A 278 19.95 -9.15 -29.47
C SER A 278 20.07 -9.94 -30.75
N SER A 279 21.12 -10.76 -30.85
CA SER A 279 21.34 -11.66 -31.93
C SER A 279 21.81 -13.02 -31.42
N SER A 280 21.91 -14.02 -32.29
CA SER A 280 22.43 -15.34 -31.90
C SER A 280 23.90 -15.32 -31.44
N GLN A 281 24.62 -14.23 -31.67
CA GLN A 281 26.04 -14.07 -31.30
C GLN A 281 26.23 -13.08 -30.13
N ASN A 282 25.29 -12.19 -29.92
CA ASN A 282 25.38 -11.17 -28.88
C ASN A 282 24.01 -10.96 -28.22
N PHE A 283 23.95 -11.18 -26.93
CA PHE A 283 22.73 -11.03 -26.14
C PHE A 283 22.75 -9.67 -25.44
N GLU A 284 21.90 -8.74 -25.92
CA GLU A 284 21.81 -7.37 -25.43
C GLU A 284 20.49 -7.19 -24.66
N LEU A 285 20.59 -6.83 -23.39
CA LEU A 285 19.44 -6.53 -22.55
C LEU A 285 19.24 -5.02 -22.39
N SER A 286 18.02 -4.59 -22.46
CA SER A 286 17.59 -3.26 -21.99
C SER A 286 16.85 -3.42 -20.67
N THR A 287 17.17 -2.56 -19.70
CA THR A 287 16.59 -2.59 -18.36
C THR A 287 15.62 -1.43 -18.19
N PHE A 288 14.47 -1.71 -17.60
CA PHE A 288 13.38 -0.78 -17.44
C PHE A 288 12.89 -0.74 -15.99
N ARG A 289 12.26 0.37 -15.60
CA ARG A 289 11.44 0.51 -14.41
C ARG A 289 10.21 1.36 -14.70
N ILE A 290 9.19 1.19 -13.89
CA ILE A 290 7.93 1.92 -13.96
C ILE A 290 7.80 2.79 -12.72
N ILE A 291 7.39 4.03 -12.91
CA ILE A 291 7.13 4.96 -11.83
C ILE A 291 5.66 5.33 -11.86
N ALA A 292 4.93 5.01 -10.81
CA ALA A 292 3.57 5.43 -10.59
C ALA A 292 3.56 6.73 -9.78
N GLN A 293 2.81 7.75 -10.21
CA GLN A 293 2.85 9.07 -9.59
C GLN A 293 1.45 9.61 -9.32
N ASN A 294 1.33 10.31 -8.20
CA ASN A 294 0.20 11.15 -7.87
C ASN A 294 0.67 12.60 -7.69
N PHE A 295 0.14 13.52 -8.50
CA PHE A 295 0.55 14.93 -8.48
C PHE A 295 -0.10 15.74 -7.37
N VAL A 296 -1.27 15.33 -6.90
CA VAL A 296 -1.99 16.07 -5.85
C VAL A 296 -1.29 15.91 -4.52
N TYR A 297 -0.86 14.67 -4.21
CA TYR A 297 -0.22 14.33 -2.93
C TYR A 297 1.30 14.19 -3.05
N ASN A 298 1.84 14.34 -4.25
CA ASN A 298 3.27 14.34 -4.56
C ASN A 298 3.99 13.09 -4.04
N PHE A 299 3.40 11.91 -4.25
CA PHE A 299 4.09 10.66 -4.00
C PHE A 299 4.37 9.90 -5.29
N THR A 300 5.37 9.05 -5.20
CA THR A 300 5.94 8.30 -6.31
C THR A 300 6.29 6.91 -5.82
N PHE A 301 5.90 5.89 -6.57
CA PHE A 301 6.23 4.49 -6.30
C PHE A 301 6.96 3.92 -7.51
N GLU A 302 8.11 3.30 -7.27
CA GLU A 302 8.96 2.71 -8.30
C GLU A 302 8.80 1.19 -8.29
N SER A 303 8.66 0.59 -9.48
CA SER A 303 8.69 -0.87 -9.62
C SER A 303 10.09 -1.42 -9.37
N GLU A 304 10.17 -2.70 -9.05
CA GLU A 304 11.39 -3.46 -9.30
C GLU A 304 11.80 -3.35 -10.77
N VAL A 305 13.09 -3.49 -11.03
CA VAL A 305 13.61 -3.40 -12.39
C VAL A 305 13.36 -4.69 -13.16
N GLY A 306 12.91 -4.55 -14.41
CA GLY A 306 12.78 -5.64 -15.37
C GLY A 306 13.76 -5.49 -16.52
N SER A 307 14.20 -6.60 -17.11
CA SER A 307 15.08 -6.58 -18.28
C SER A 307 14.53 -7.47 -19.38
N GLY A 308 14.67 -7.00 -20.62
CA GLY A 308 14.24 -7.72 -21.81
C GLY A 308 15.10 -7.36 -23.01
N TYR A 309 14.86 -8.04 -24.12
CA TYR A 309 15.61 -7.84 -25.36
C TYR A 309 14.67 -7.76 -26.56
N SER A 310 15.12 -7.08 -27.61
CA SER A 310 14.49 -7.05 -28.94
C SER A 310 15.27 -7.86 -29.95
N LEU A 311 14.58 -8.32 -30.98
CA LEU A 311 15.13 -9.07 -32.11
C LEU A 311 14.64 -8.45 -33.40
N ASP A 312 15.54 -8.28 -34.37
CA ASP A 312 15.13 -8.12 -35.78
C ASP A 312 14.68 -9.49 -36.30
N ASN A 313 13.39 -9.66 -36.45
CA ASN A 313 12.78 -10.91 -36.89
C ASN A 313 12.09 -10.82 -38.26
N ILE A 314 12.34 -9.72 -39.02
CA ILE A 314 11.93 -9.59 -40.40
C ILE A 314 13.13 -9.91 -41.31
N ALA A 315 13.00 -10.93 -42.14
CA ALA A 315 14.01 -11.25 -43.11
C ALA A 315 14.21 -10.08 -44.10
N PRO A 316 15.47 -9.71 -44.42
CA PRO A 316 15.73 -8.70 -45.41
C PRO A 316 15.04 -9.01 -46.75
N SER A 317 14.46 -8.00 -47.40
CA SER A 317 13.88 -8.17 -48.71
C SER A 317 14.96 -8.56 -49.74
N VAL A 318 14.55 -9.41 -50.67
CA VAL A 318 15.46 -9.81 -51.76
C VAL A 318 15.94 -8.56 -52.49
N PRO A 319 17.28 -8.37 -52.67
CA PRO A 319 17.82 -7.23 -53.40
C PRO A 319 17.25 -7.20 -54.81
N ASN A 320 16.53 -6.16 -55.19
CA ASN A 320 16.07 -5.95 -56.56
C ASN A 320 17.11 -5.18 -57.31
N GLY A 321 17.44 -5.64 -58.52
CA GLY A 321 18.26 -4.91 -59.46
C GLY A 321 19.77 -5.19 -59.39
N LEU A 322 20.17 -6.39 -58.98
CA LEU A 322 21.58 -6.81 -59.09
C LEU A 322 21.96 -6.92 -60.59
N ILE A 323 22.64 -5.91 -61.11
CA ILE A 323 23.20 -5.94 -62.47
C ILE A 323 24.67 -6.36 -62.38
N MET A 324 25.01 -7.56 -62.84
CA MET A 324 26.39 -7.95 -63.02
C MET A 324 26.86 -7.46 -64.38
N THR A 325 27.75 -6.51 -64.40
CA THR A 325 28.52 -6.14 -65.65
C THR A 325 29.81 -6.90 -65.63
N LEU A 326 29.96 -7.85 -66.57
CA LEU A 326 31.24 -8.46 -66.91
C LEU A 326 32.05 -7.43 -67.67
N ASN A 327 33.10 -6.91 -67.05
CA ASN A 327 34.11 -6.15 -67.76
C ASN A 327 35.07 -7.16 -68.47
N GLU A 328 34.96 -7.26 -69.80
CA GLU A 328 35.75 -8.14 -70.61
C GLU A 328 37.23 -7.69 -70.76
N ASN A 329 37.70 -6.77 -69.95
CA ASN A 329 39.11 -6.25 -70.10
C ASN A 329 40.01 -6.74 -68.96
N ASN A 330 40.12 -8.04 -68.78
CA ASN A 330 41.25 -8.66 -68.09
C ASN A 330 41.39 -10.12 -68.59
N LEU A 331 41.96 -10.27 -69.74
CA LEU A 331 42.73 -11.43 -70.17
C LEU A 331 44.22 -11.06 -70.22
#